data_8950111fee08fd449faf8dafe3eb7719
#
_entry.id   8950111fee08fd449faf8dafe3eb7719
#
_cell.length_a   1.000
_cell.length_b   1.000
_cell.length_c   1.000
_cell.angle_alpha   90.00
_cell.angle_beta   90.00
_cell.angle_gamma   90.00
#
_symmetry.space_group_name_H-M   'P 1'
#
loop_
_entity.id
_entity.type
_entity.pdbx_description
1 polymer ?
#
loop_
_entity_poly.entity_id
_entity_poly.type
_entity_poly.pdbx_seq_one_letter_code
_entity_poly.pdbx_strand_id
1 'polypeptide(L)'
;AALYTLKTVLIDALKLLHPYMPFITEEIFCTLQSEEESIMISKWPEYTEDRNFAKEEKETEILKEAIRGIRNIRTQMNVAPSKKAMVYVVSEQDEMRTIFEEGKLFFASLAYASQVQIQNDKTGIADDAVSVVIPNATLYIPFNELVDIAQEIERLKKEEARLTGELSRVNGMLNNEKFVSK
;
A
#
# COMPACT_ATOMS: atom_id res chain seq x y z
N ALA A 1 19.12 -14.77 7.77
CA ALA A 1 18.46 -14.99 6.47
C ALA A 1 18.20 -13.67 5.75
N ALA A 2 17.32 -12.77 6.24
CA ALA A 2 16.90 -11.55 5.54
C ALA A 2 18.05 -10.63 5.08
N LEU A 3 19.03 -10.35 5.93
CA LEU A 3 20.20 -9.53 5.55
C LEU A 3 21.05 -10.18 4.47
N TYR A 4 21.20 -11.50 4.50
CA TYR A 4 21.89 -12.23 3.45
C TYR A 4 21.17 -12.11 2.11
N THR A 5 19.87 -12.35 2.09
CA THR A 5 19.05 -12.20 0.88
C THR A 5 19.13 -10.78 0.34
N LEU A 6 19.00 -9.78 1.21
CA LEU A 6 19.09 -8.36 0.81
C LEU A 6 20.46 -8.05 0.20
N LYS A 7 21.56 -8.49 0.83
CA LYS A 7 22.93 -8.31 0.31
C LYS A 7 23.08 -8.96 -1.06
N THR A 8 22.64 -10.21 -1.22
CA THR A 8 22.77 -10.95 -2.48
C THR A 8 22.00 -10.25 -3.61
N VAL A 9 20.73 -9.91 -3.38
CA VAL A 9 19.89 -9.23 -4.38
C VAL A 9 20.47 -7.85 -4.73
N LEU A 10 20.97 -7.11 -3.74
CA LEU A 10 21.58 -5.81 -3.98
C LEU A 10 22.86 -5.91 -4.82
N ILE A 11 23.75 -6.87 -4.50
CA ILE A 11 24.97 -7.11 -5.27
C ILE A 11 24.65 -7.46 -6.72
N ASP A 12 23.68 -8.37 -6.96
CA ASP A 12 23.27 -8.74 -8.31
C ASP A 12 22.66 -7.54 -9.06
N ALA A 13 21.85 -6.74 -8.39
CA ALA A 13 21.31 -5.50 -8.96
C ALA A 13 22.41 -4.49 -9.32
N LEU A 14 23.43 -4.32 -8.47
CA LEU A 14 24.56 -3.43 -8.75
C LEU A 14 25.33 -3.89 -9.98
N LYS A 15 25.55 -5.21 -10.13
CA LYS A 15 26.21 -5.78 -11.32
C LYS A 15 25.43 -5.50 -12.59
N LEU A 16 24.10 -5.65 -12.57
CA LEU A 16 23.23 -5.36 -13.70
C LEU A 16 23.18 -3.86 -14.05
N LEU A 17 23.30 -2.98 -13.06
CA LEU A 17 23.31 -1.53 -13.25
C LEU A 17 24.67 -0.97 -13.64
N HIS A 18 25.77 -1.69 -13.37
CA HIS A 18 27.12 -1.20 -13.57
C HIS A 18 27.43 -0.63 -14.95
N PRO A 19 26.96 -1.24 -16.07
CA PRO A 19 27.19 -0.69 -17.41
C PRO A 19 26.62 0.72 -17.63
N TYR A 20 25.61 1.11 -16.85
CA TYR A 20 24.94 2.42 -16.95
C TYR A 20 25.45 3.43 -15.92
N MET A 21 25.88 2.95 -14.76
CA MET A 21 26.25 3.79 -13.61
C MET A 21 27.53 3.28 -12.93
N PRO A 22 28.68 3.26 -13.65
CA PRO A 22 29.87 2.54 -13.19
C PRO A 22 30.43 3.03 -11.86
N PHE A 23 30.49 4.34 -11.63
CA PHE A 23 31.15 4.89 -10.46
C PHE A 23 30.40 4.60 -9.16
N ILE A 24 29.09 4.86 -9.15
CA ILE A 24 28.30 4.69 -7.91
C ILE A 24 28.10 3.20 -7.58
N THR A 25 27.96 2.34 -8.59
CA THR A 25 27.81 0.90 -8.36
C THR A 25 29.10 0.27 -7.86
N GLU A 26 30.27 0.71 -8.34
CA GLU A 26 31.57 0.31 -7.83
C GLU A 26 31.72 0.68 -6.35
N GLU A 27 31.46 1.93 -6.00
CA GLU A 27 31.59 2.45 -4.64
C GLU A 27 30.73 1.66 -3.65
N ILE A 28 29.46 1.45 -4.01
CA ILE A 28 28.53 0.69 -3.16
C ILE A 28 28.98 -0.79 -3.07
N PHE A 29 29.36 -1.39 -4.18
CA PHE A 29 29.79 -2.78 -4.23
C PHE A 29 31.01 -3.03 -3.30
N CYS A 30 32.04 -2.21 -3.41
CA CYS A 30 33.24 -2.30 -2.58
C CYS A 30 32.96 -2.03 -1.08
N THR A 31 31.94 -1.24 -0.78
CA THR A 31 31.49 -0.99 0.60
C THR A 31 30.73 -2.21 1.18
N LEU A 32 29.95 -2.92 0.35
CA LEU A 32 29.12 -4.06 0.80
C LEU A 32 29.89 -5.35 1.00
N GLN A 33 31.01 -5.53 0.32
CA GLN A 33 31.81 -6.73 0.37
C GLN A 33 33.31 -6.40 0.15
N SER A 34 34.19 -7.28 0.60
CA SER A 34 35.63 -7.17 0.49
C SER A 34 36.30 -8.43 -0.13
N GLU A 35 35.48 -9.32 -0.68
CA GLU A 35 35.93 -10.58 -1.25
C GLU A 35 36.46 -10.40 -2.67
N GLU A 36 35.89 -9.45 -3.42
CA GLU A 36 36.27 -9.07 -4.78
C GLU A 36 36.78 -7.63 -4.79
N GLU A 37 37.85 -7.37 -5.50
CA GLU A 37 38.52 -6.09 -5.54
C GLU A 37 37.73 -5.02 -6.32
N SER A 38 36.93 -5.44 -7.30
CA SER A 38 36.12 -4.57 -8.14
C SER A 38 34.93 -5.33 -8.73
N ILE A 39 33.81 -4.62 -8.93
CA ILE A 39 32.64 -5.15 -9.64
C ILE A 39 32.96 -5.51 -11.09
N MET A 40 33.95 -4.84 -11.69
CA MET A 40 34.38 -5.05 -13.07
C MET A 40 34.90 -6.47 -13.35
N ILE A 41 35.49 -7.10 -12.35
CA ILE A 41 36.06 -8.45 -12.45
C ILE A 41 35.14 -9.51 -11.89
N SER A 42 34.01 -9.09 -11.31
CA SER A 42 33.06 -10.02 -10.71
C SER A 42 32.23 -10.76 -11.80
N LYS A 43 31.80 -11.99 -11.44
CA LYS A 43 30.95 -12.77 -12.35
C LYS A 43 29.61 -12.11 -12.55
N TRP A 44 29.11 -12.13 -13.78
CA TRP A 44 27.78 -11.67 -14.11
C TRP A 44 26.71 -12.55 -13.44
N PRO A 45 25.59 -11.96 -12.96
CA PRO A 45 24.50 -12.73 -12.41
C PRO A 45 23.92 -13.72 -13.42
N GLU A 46 23.76 -14.97 -13.02
CA GLU A 46 23.18 -16.01 -13.85
C GLU A 46 21.83 -16.46 -13.25
N TYR A 47 20.88 -16.76 -14.12
CA TYR A 47 19.60 -17.34 -13.73
C TYR A 47 19.80 -18.76 -13.20
N THR A 48 19.18 -19.08 -12.07
CA THR A 48 19.13 -20.42 -11.51
C THR A 48 17.68 -20.79 -11.17
N GLU A 49 17.24 -21.98 -11.57
CA GLU A 49 15.85 -22.46 -11.39
C GLU A 49 15.46 -22.58 -9.92
N ASP A 50 16.40 -22.94 -9.07
CA ASP A 50 16.23 -23.05 -7.60
C ASP A 50 15.98 -21.71 -6.90
N ARG A 51 16.14 -20.58 -7.62
CA ARG A 51 15.76 -19.23 -7.15
C ARG A 51 14.44 -18.72 -7.75
N ASN A 52 13.67 -19.56 -8.38
CA ASN A 52 12.37 -19.24 -8.92
C ASN A 52 11.28 -19.55 -7.88
N PHE A 53 10.72 -18.53 -7.27
CA PHE A 53 9.72 -18.60 -6.19
C PHE A 53 8.34 -18.17 -6.69
N ALA A 54 7.88 -18.75 -7.80
CA ALA A 54 6.64 -18.32 -8.47
C ALA A 54 5.37 -18.43 -7.60
N LYS A 55 5.36 -19.32 -6.62
CA LYS A 55 4.26 -19.45 -5.66
C LYS A 55 4.28 -18.29 -4.66
N GLU A 56 5.41 -18.08 -4.02
CA GLU A 56 5.63 -17.03 -3.02
C GLU A 56 5.47 -15.63 -3.63
N GLU A 57 5.83 -15.47 -4.90
CA GLU A 57 5.59 -14.24 -5.65
C GLU A 57 4.10 -13.94 -5.76
N LYS A 58 3.28 -14.92 -6.17
CA LYS A 58 1.82 -14.76 -6.24
C LYS A 58 1.19 -14.44 -4.89
N GLU A 59 1.60 -15.15 -3.84
CA GLU A 59 1.15 -14.91 -2.48
C GLU A 59 1.51 -13.49 -2.00
N THR A 60 2.73 -13.05 -2.30
CA THR A 60 3.17 -11.69 -1.99
C THR A 60 2.39 -10.63 -2.77
N GLU A 61 2.07 -10.85 -4.06
CA GLU A 61 1.26 -9.92 -4.84
C GLU A 61 -0.15 -9.76 -4.26
N ILE A 62 -0.78 -10.83 -3.77
CA ILE A 62 -2.07 -10.76 -3.09
C ILE A 62 -1.98 -9.86 -1.84
N LEU A 63 -0.96 -10.05 -1.01
CA LEU A 63 -0.73 -9.21 0.17
C LEU A 63 -0.49 -7.74 -0.20
N LYS A 64 0.28 -7.48 -1.24
CA LYS A 64 0.55 -6.13 -1.77
C LYS A 64 -0.73 -5.45 -2.26
N GLU A 65 -1.58 -6.18 -2.97
CA GLU A 65 -2.87 -5.67 -3.45
C GLU A 65 -3.80 -5.31 -2.29
N ALA A 66 -3.89 -6.17 -1.28
CA ALA A 66 -4.66 -5.92 -0.07
C ALA A 66 -4.15 -4.66 0.68
N ILE A 67 -2.86 -4.55 0.91
CA ILE A 67 -2.24 -3.40 1.58
C ILE A 67 -2.47 -2.12 0.77
N ARG A 68 -2.34 -2.18 -0.56
CA ARG A 68 -2.61 -1.04 -1.46
C ARG A 68 -4.07 -0.61 -1.35
N GLY A 69 -5.01 -1.55 -1.34
CA GLY A 69 -6.43 -1.28 -1.17
C GLY A 69 -6.73 -0.56 0.14
N ILE A 70 -6.19 -1.03 1.26
CA ILE A 70 -6.32 -0.37 2.57
C ILE A 70 -5.74 1.05 2.54
N ARG A 71 -4.55 1.24 1.99
CA ARG A 71 -3.92 2.56 1.88
C ARG A 71 -4.74 3.53 1.04
N ASN A 72 -5.32 3.06 -0.06
CA ASN A 72 -6.19 3.86 -0.91
C ASN A 72 -7.42 4.37 -0.15
N ILE A 73 -8.12 3.48 0.58
CA ILE A 73 -9.24 3.87 1.42
C ILE A 73 -8.82 4.88 2.48
N ARG A 74 -7.73 4.63 3.20
CA ARG A 74 -7.21 5.56 4.21
C ARG A 74 -6.91 6.95 3.62
N THR A 75 -6.38 6.99 2.40
CA THR A 75 -6.11 8.25 1.70
C THR A 75 -7.41 8.96 1.29
N GLN A 76 -8.38 8.23 0.74
CA GLN A 76 -9.68 8.78 0.35
C GLN A 76 -10.46 9.36 1.54
N MET A 77 -10.33 8.70 2.70
CA MET A 77 -10.96 9.14 3.95
C MET A 77 -10.09 10.10 4.77
N ASN A 78 -8.94 10.51 4.22
CA ASN A 78 -8.01 11.45 4.86
C ASN A 78 -7.57 11.01 6.28
N VAL A 79 -7.37 9.70 6.48
CA VAL A 79 -6.98 9.11 7.77
C VAL A 79 -5.50 9.34 8.05
N ALA A 80 -5.18 9.93 9.19
CA ALA A 80 -3.78 10.14 9.59
C ALA A 80 -2.99 8.81 9.68
N PRO A 81 -1.72 8.78 9.24
CA PRO A 81 -0.88 7.56 9.33
C PRO A 81 -0.71 7.02 10.75
N SER A 82 -0.74 7.89 11.75
CA SER A 82 -0.63 7.50 13.17
C SER A 82 -1.86 6.75 13.71
N LYS A 83 -3.02 6.89 13.05
CA LYS A 83 -4.25 6.23 13.47
C LYS A 83 -4.26 4.79 12.98
N LYS A 84 -4.14 3.85 13.91
CA LYS A 84 -4.23 2.41 13.60
C LYS A 84 -5.68 1.97 13.65
N ALA A 85 -6.05 1.01 12.79
CA ALA A 85 -7.39 0.45 12.71
C ALA A 85 -7.35 -1.07 12.64
N MET A 86 -8.38 -1.72 13.14
CA MET A 86 -8.56 -3.16 13.00
C MET A 86 -8.92 -3.51 11.55
N VAL A 87 -8.36 -4.60 11.05
CA VAL A 87 -8.63 -5.11 9.70
C VAL A 87 -9.20 -6.51 9.80
N TYR A 88 -10.39 -6.72 9.25
CA TYR A 88 -10.97 -8.03 9.07
C TYR A 88 -10.71 -8.51 7.65
N VAL A 89 -10.23 -9.73 7.51
CA VAL A 89 -10.04 -10.40 6.22
C VAL A 89 -11.04 -11.54 6.13
N VAL A 90 -11.93 -11.47 5.16
CA VAL A 90 -12.96 -12.48 4.92
C VAL A 90 -12.65 -13.23 3.63
N SER A 91 -12.48 -14.53 3.72
CA SER A 91 -12.32 -15.41 2.56
C SER A 91 -12.85 -16.81 2.85
N GLU A 92 -13.58 -17.37 1.90
CA GLU A 92 -14.06 -18.76 1.96
C GLU A 92 -12.95 -19.77 1.72
N GLN A 93 -11.86 -19.36 1.06
CA GLN A 93 -10.75 -20.24 0.69
C GLN A 93 -9.73 -20.35 1.82
N ASP A 94 -9.42 -21.58 2.24
CA ASP A 94 -8.43 -21.87 3.28
C ASP A 94 -7.04 -21.40 2.90
N GLU A 95 -6.65 -21.54 1.63
CA GLU A 95 -5.37 -21.12 1.12
C GLU A 95 -5.17 -19.60 1.28
N MET A 96 -6.20 -18.83 0.93
CA MET A 96 -6.18 -17.37 1.10
C MET A 96 -6.04 -16.98 2.58
N ARG A 97 -6.77 -17.63 3.47
CA ARG A 97 -6.65 -17.37 4.91
C ARG A 97 -5.26 -17.66 5.44
N THR A 98 -4.61 -18.73 4.95
CA THR A 98 -3.22 -19.06 5.32
C THR A 98 -2.25 -17.97 4.87
N ILE A 99 -2.35 -17.49 3.63
CA ILE A 99 -1.53 -16.39 3.09
C ILE A 99 -1.65 -15.13 3.97
N PHE A 100 -2.88 -14.76 4.33
CA PHE A 100 -3.10 -13.59 5.20
C PHE A 100 -2.61 -13.80 6.63
N GLU A 101 -2.70 -15.03 7.16
CA GLU A 101 -2.18 -15.37 8.49
C GLU A 101 -0.68 -15.19 8.56
N GLU A 102 0.05 -15.68 7.56
CA GLU A 102 1.50 -15.53 7.43
C GLU A 102 1.89 -14.06 7.17
N GLY A 103 1.03 -13.32 6.44
CA GLY A 103 1.24 -11.93 6.09
C GLY A 103 0.88 -10.90 7.18
N LYS A 104 0.37 -11.28 8.34
CA LYS A 104 -0.13 -10.35 9.39
C LYS A 104 0.85 -9.25 9.76
N LEU A 105 2.14 -9.56 9.84
CA LEU A 105 3.19 -8.60 10.18
C LEU A 105 3.29 -7.44 9.17
N PHE A 106 3.05 -7.73 7.89
CA PHE A 106 3.08 -6.70 6.84
C PHE A 106 1.90 -5.73 6.98
N PHE A 107 0.73 -6.21 7.39
CA PHE A 107 -0.42 -5.33 7.64
C PHE A 107 -0.18 -4.38 8.81
N ALA A 108 0.43 -4.85 9.88
CA ALA A 108 0.76 -4.01 11.04
C ALA A 108 1.71 -2.87 10.67
N SER A 109 2.73 -3.16 9.86
CA SER A 109 3.78 -2.19 9.49
C SER A 109 3.40 -1.33 8.28
N LEU A 110 2.77 -1.92 7.24
CA LEU A 110 2.57 -1.26 5.95
C LEU A 110 1.15 -0.73 5.75
N ALA A 111 0.14 -1.31 6.41
CA ALA A 111 -1.25 -0.88 6.33
C ALA A 111 -1.73 -0.13 7.58
N TYR A 112 -0.85 0.05 8.57
CA TYR A 112 -1.19 0.65 9.87
C TYR A 112 -2.34 -0.08 10.58
N ALA A 113 -2.38 -1.42 10.45
CA ALA A 113 -3.34 -2.23 11.18
C ALA A 113 -2.95 -2.32 12.66
N SER A 114 -3.93 -2.15 13.55
CA SER A 114 -3.76 -2.42 14.99
C SER A 114 -3.77 -3.92 15.26
N GLN A 115 -4.67 -4.63 14.58
CA GLN A 115 -4.86 -6.08 14.62
C GLN A 115 -5.44 -6.55 13.29
N VAL A 116 -5.15 -7.80 12.90
CA VAL A 116 -5.74 -8.44 11.72
C VAL A 116 -6.47 -9.68 12.17
N GLN A 117 -7.78 -9.73 11.91
CA GLN A 117 -8.62 -10.88 12.16
C GLN A 117 -9.03 -11.54 10.85
N ILE A 118 -8.78 -12.83 10.73
CA ILE A 118 -9.05 -13.59 9.51
C ILE A 118 -10.19 -14.56 9.80
N GLN A 119 -11.20 -14.57 8.94
CA GLN A 119 -12.41 -15.37 9.12
C GLN A 119 -12.98 -15.81 7.77
N ASN A 120 -13.91 -16.77 7.80
CA ASN A 120 -14.53 -17.34 6.60
C ASN A 120 -15.78 -16.56 6.14
N ASP A 121 -16.42 -15.84 7.04
CA ASP A 121 -17.65 -15.09 6.78
C ASP A 121 -17.61 -13.68 7.38
N LYS A 122 -18.67 -12.90 7.16
CA LYS A 122 -18.81 -11.52 7.65
C LYS A 122 -19.34 -11.44 9.10
N THR A 123 -19.41 -12.54 9.84
CA THR A 123 -19.98 -12.56 11.19
C THR A 123 -19.19 -11.65 12.13
N GLY A 124 -19.88 -10.79 12.87
CA GLY A 124 -19.27 -9.87 13.82
C GLY A 124 -18.65 -8.60 13.24
N ILE A 125 -18.74 -8.40 11.93
CA ILE A 125 -18.31 -7.17 11.27
C ILE A 125 -19.50 -6.21 11.16
N ALA A 126 -19.31 -4.96 11.59
CA ALA A 126 -20.36 -3.94 11.52
C ALA A 126 -20.76 -3.64 10.06
N ASP A 127 -22.04 -3.31 9.84
CA ASP A 127 -22.56 -3.07 8.49
C ASP A 127 -22.01 -1.79 7.85
N ASP A 128 -21.56 -0.85 8.66
CA ASP A 128 -20.91 0.40 8.24
C ASP A 128 -19.41 0.25 7.95
N ALA A 129 -18.85 -0.96 8.09
CA ALA A 129 -17.44 -1.19 7.81
C ALA A 129 -17.12 -0.94 6.34
N VAL A 130 -16.03 -0.21 6.11
CA VAL A 130 -15.54 0.08 4.76
C VAL A 130 -14.88 -1.18 4.19
N SER A 131 -15.26 -1.56 2.96
CA SER A 131 -14.78 -2.78 2.32
C SER A 131 -13.76 -2.51 1.22
N VAL A 132 -12.76 -3.37 1.15
CA VAL A 132 -11.80 -3.49 0.03
C VAL A 132 -11.99 -4.87 -0.58
N VAL A 133 -12.41 -4.91 -1.82
CA VAL A 133 -12.57 -6.18 -2.55
C VAL A 133 -11.30 -6.46 -3.33
N ILE A 134 -10.74 -7.65 -3.12
CA ILE A 134 -9.61 -8.19 -3.88
C ILE A 134 -10.00 -9.58 -4.42
N PRO A 135 -9.27 -10.15 -5.35
CA PRO A 135 -9.55 -11.51 -5.82
C PRO A 135 -9.56 -12.51 -4.64
N ASN A 136 -10.66 -13.24 -4.52
CA ASN A 136 -10.89 -14.31 -3.52
C ASN A 136 -10.90 -13.88 -2.04
N ALA A 137 -10.89 -12.57 -1.74
CA ALA A 137 -11.05 -12.08 -0.37
C ALA A 137 -11.66 -10.67 -0.33
N THR A 138 -12.29 -10.35 0.80
CA THR A 138 -12.77 -9.00 1.08
C THR A 138 -12.23 -8.56 2.44
N LEU A 139 -11.61 -7.40 2.46
CA LEU A 139 -11.13 -6.80 3.70
C LEU A 139 -12.16 -5.78 4.18
N TYR A 140 -12.36 -5.73 5.49
CA TYR A 140 -13.26 -4.76 6.15
C TYR A 140 -12.50 -3.99 7.22
N ILE A 141 -12.78 -2.70 7.29
CA ILE A 141 -12.21 -1.81 8.30
C ILE A 141 -13.37 -1.07 8.96
N PRO A 142 -13.54 -1.14 10.28
CA PRO A 142 -14.60 -0.41 10.98
C PRO A 142 -14.49 1.08 10.74
N PHE A 143 -15.60 1.71 10.33
CA PHE A 143 -15.62 3.12 9.98
C PHE A 143 -15.24 4.03 11.15
N ASN A 144 -15.70 3.71 12.36
CA ASN A 144 -15.42 4.44 13.58
C ASN A 144 -13.93 4.44 14.00
N GLU A 145 -13.18 3.43 13.54
CA GLU A 145 -11.73 3.37 13.76
C GLU A 145 -10.94 4.18 12.72
N LEU A 146 -11.50 4.40 11.54
CA LEU A 146 -10.87 5.20 10.50
C LEU A 146 -11.05 6.70 10.74
N VAL A 147 -12.24 7.13 11.10
CA VAL A 147 -12.62 8.55 11.16
C VAL A 147 -13.18 8.89 12.53
N ASP A 148 -12.86 10.08 13.02
CA ASP A 148 -13.63 10.70 14.10
C ASP A 148 -14.90 11.30 13.49
N ILE A 149 -16.03 10.65 13.71
CA ILE A 149 -17.31 11.00 13.09
C ILE A 149 -17.68 12.46 13.38
N ALA A 150 -17.41 12.96 14.58
CA ALA A 150 -17.75 14.34 14.95
C ALA A 150 -16.88 15.35 14.17
N GLN A 151 -15.58 15.09 14.07
CA GLN A 151 -14.67 15.95 13.30
C GLN A 151 -14.99 15.91 11.81
N GLU A 152 -15.31 14.74 11.26
CA GLU A 152 -15.62 14.60 9.85
C GLU A 152 -16.95 15.29 9.47
N ILE A 153 -17.97 15.20 10.31
CA ILE A 153 -19.22 15.96 10.12
C ILE A 153 -18.93 17.47 10.11
N GLU A 154 -18.10 17.95 11.00
CA GLU A 154 -17.73 19.38 11.04
C GLU A 154 -16.95 19.78 9.77
N ARG A 155 -16.02 18.95 9.32
CA ARG A 155 -15.27 19.16 8.09
C ARG A 155 -16.20 19.23 6.87
N LEU A 156 -17.10 18.24 6.74
CA LEU A 156 -18.05 18.17 5.63
C LEU A 156 -19.02 19.36 5.61
N LYS A 157 -19.51 19.82 6.78
CA LYS A 157 -20.34 21.03 6.88
C LYS A 157 -19.59 22.29 6.43
N LYS A 158 -18.30 22.42 6.77
CA LYS A 158 -17.48 23.54 6.30
C LYS A 158 -17.30 23.51 4.78
N GLU A 159 -17.05 22.32 4.22
CA GLU A 159 -16.89 22.13 2.79
C GLU A 159 -18.19 22.38 2.02
N GLU A 160 -19.33 21.92 2.52
CA GLU A 160 -20.65 22.20 1.98
C GLU A 160 -20.94 23.72 1.94
N ALA A 161 -20.66 24.43 3.04
CA ALA A 161 -20.82 25.87 3.09
C ALA A 161 -19.91 26.59 2.09
N ARG A 162 -18.66 26.15 1.93
CA ARG A 162 -17.72 26.69 0.94
C ARG A 162 -18.24 26.49 -0.48
N LEU A 163 -18.64 25.27 -0.84
CA LEU A 163 -19.13 24.93 -2.18
C LEU A 163 -20.44 25.64 -2.50
N THR A 164 -21.33 25.78 -1.52
CA THR A 164 -22.59 26.56 -1.66
C THR A 164 -22.28 28.03 -1.93
N GLY A 165 -21.31 28.61 -1.25
CA GLY A 165 -20.85 29.97 -1.50
C GLY A 165 -20.24 30.14 -2.90
N GLU A 166 -19.43 29.21 -3.35
CA GLU A 166 -18.89 29.22 -4.72
C GLU A 166 -19.98 29.09 -5.79
N LEU A 167 -20.93 28.17 -5.58
CA LEU A 167 -22.09 28.02 -6.46
C LEU A 167 -22.93 29.32 -6.56
N SER A 168 -23.19 29.95 -5.43
CA SER A 168 -23.91 31.25 -5.41
C SER A 168 -23.16 32.32 -6.18
N ARG A 169 -21.83 32.38 -6.02
CA ARG A 169 -20.97 33.32 -6.74
C ARG A 169 -21.01 33.07 -8.26
N VAL A 170 -20.85 31.81 -8.67
CA VAL A 170 -20.86 31.45 -10.11
C VAL A 170 -22.22 31.70 -10.72
N ASN A 171 -23.32 31.36 -10.03
CA ASN A 171 -24.66 31.64 -10.49
C ASN A 171 -24.92 33.17 -10.60
N GLY A 172 -24.39 33.94 -9.64
CA GLY A 172 -24.46 35.41 -9.72
C GLY A 172 -23.70 35.97 -10.92
N MET A 173 -22.56 35.39 -11.28
CA MET A 173 -21.81 35.74 -12.49
C MET A 173 -22.55 35.35 -13.76
N LEU A 174 -23.14 34.17 -13.84
CA LEU A 174 -23.92 33.70 -14.98
C LEU A 174 -25.22 34.50 -15.21
N ASN A 175 -25.84 35.01 -14.15
CA ASN A 175 -27.00 35.85 -14.22
C ASN A 175 -26.67 37.31 -14.56
N ASN A 176 -25.40 37.67 -14.65
CA ASN A 176 -25.00 39.03 -15.03
C ASN A 176 -24.76 39.10 -16.54
N GLU A 177 -25.73 39.73 -17.26
CA GLU A 177 -25.69 39.89 -18.73
C GLU A 177 -24.38 40.54 -19.24
N LYS A 178 -23.79 41.45 -18.46
CA LYS A 178 -22.49 42.06 -18.82
C LYS A 178 -21.30 41.11 -18.74
N PHE A 179 -21.44 40.03 -17.99
CA PHE A 179 -20.41 39.01 -17.88
C PHE A 179 -20.54 37.93 -18.96
N VAL A 180 -21.79 37.58 -19.31
CA VAL A 180 -22.09 36.51 -20.28
C VAL A 180 -22.00 37.00 -21.72
N SER A 181 -22.14 38.33 -21.96
CA SER A 181 -22.11 38.93 -23.30
C SER A 181 -20.71 39.35 -23.77
N LYS A 182 -19.66 39.03 -23.04
CA LYS A 182 -18.27 39.19 -23.43
C LYS A 182 -17.68 37.87 -23.95
#